data_1ea25b72b3c5a095450090375912b16a
#
_entry.id   1ea25b72b3c5a095450090375912b16a
#
_cell.length_a   1.000
_cell.length_b   1.000
_cell.length_c   1.000
_cell.angle_alpha   90.00
_cell.angle_beta   90.00
_cell.angle_gamma   90.00
#
_symmetry.space_group_name_H-M   'P 1'
#
loop_
_entity.id
_entity.type
_entity.pdbx_description
1 polymer ?
#
loop_
_entity_poly.entity_id
_entity_poly.type
_entity_poly.pdbx_seq_one_letter_code
_entity_poly.pdbx_strand_id
1 'polypeptide(L)' 'MNNQIEQLRQKATSLCAEHGVAVRSYGQAWWLVGNGINRVVAELAGLCRSDITPLVISER' A
#
# COMPACT_ATOMS: atom_id res chain seq x y z
N MET A 1 14.75 -4.79 -17.46
CA MET A 1 14.57 -4.20 -17.37
C MET A 1 13.40 -3.63 -17.02
N ASN A 2 12.80 -3.72 -16.18
CA ASN A 2 11.68 -3.25 -15.79
C ASN A 2 11.81 -2.27 -14.76
N ASN A 3 12.48 -1.20 -14.98
CA ASN A 3 12.60 -0.12 -14.07
C ASN A 3 11.26 0.50 -13.77
N GLN A 4 10.32 0.32 -14.67
CA GLN A 4 9.02 0.88 -14.46
C GLN A 4 8.32 0.27 -13.27
N ILE A 5 8.42 -1.03 -13.11
CA ILE A 5 7.80 -1.71 -11.99
C ILE A 5 8.45 -1.30 -10.69
N GLU A 6 9.77 -1.16 -10.71
CA GLU A 6 10.47 -0.72 -9.51
C GLU A 6 10.06 0.68 -9.12
N GLN A 7 9.91 1.56 -10.09
CA GLN A 7 9.49 2.92 -9.78
C GLN A 7 8.08 2.96 -9.23
N LEU A 8 7.21 2.12 -9.77
CA LEU A 8 5.85 2.08 -9.27
C LEU A 8 5.80 1.54 -7.84
N ARG A 9 6.66 0.58 -7.54
CA ARG A 9 6.73 0.06 -6.19
C ARG A 9 7.26 1.10 -5.22
N GLN A 10 8.25 1.86 -5.64
CA GLN A 10 8.79 2.92 -4.80
C GLN A 10 7.76 4.00 -4.56
N LYS A 11 7.01 4.35 -5.58
CA LYS A 11 5.95 5.32 -5.42
C LYS A 11 4.90 4.83 -4.45
N ALA A 12 4.53 3.56 -4.55
CA ALA A 12 3.55 2.99 -3.64
C ALA A 12 4.06 3.01 -2.20
N THR A 13 5.33 2.68 -2.02
CA THR A 13 5.91 2.69 -0.68
C THR A 13 5.92 4.11 -0.12
N SER A 14 6.28 5.09 -0.93
CA SER A 14 6.28 6.47 -0.48
C SER A 14 4.87 6.92 -0.14
N LEU A 15 3.90 6.54 -0.95
CA LEU A 15 2.53 6.90 -0.71
C LEU A 15 2.06 6.31 0.62
N CYS A 16 2.41 5.07 0.88
CA CYS A 16 2.06 4.44 2.15
C CYS A 16 2.68 5.18 3.31
N ALA A 17 3.94 5.55 3.17
CA ALA A 17 4.63 6.26 4.24
C ALA A 17 3.97 7.60 4.53
N GLU A 18 3.53 8.28 3.48
CA GLU A 18 2.86 9.56 3.67
C GLU A 18 1.56 9.40 4.42
N HIS A 19 0.94 8.23 4.31
CA HIS A 19 -0.32 8.00 5.00
C HIS A 19 -0.14 7.23 6.30
N GLY A 20 1.09 7.07 6.76
CA GLY A 20 1.32 6.39 8.03
C GLY A 20 1.15 4.89 7.95
N VAL A 21 1.30 4.32 6.76
CA VAL A 21 1.13 2.89 6.56
C VAL A 21 2.49 2.26 6.35
N ALA A 22 2.80 1.21 7.10
CA ALA A 22 4.06 0.50 6.93
C ALA A 22 3.88 -0.61 5.89
N VAL A 23 4.91 -0.82 5.08
CA VAL A 23 4.89 -1.85 4.08
C VAL A 23 5.85 -2.94 4.52
N ARG A 24 5.36 -4.16 4.66
CA ARG A 24 6.18 -5.28 5.08
C ARG A 24 6.06 -6.39 4.07
N SER A 25 7.11 -7.15 3.90
CA SER A 25 7.03 -8.29 3.00
C SER A 25 6.29 -9.42 3.69
N TYR A 26 5.47 -10.13 2.94
CA TYR A 26 4.67 -11.20 3.49
C TYR A 26 4.65 -12.31 2.45
N GLY A 27 5.60 -13.20 2.51
CA GLY A 27 5.76 -14.23 1.50
C GLY A 27 6.07 -13.57 0.16
N GLN A 28 5.25 -13.81 -0.82
CA GLN A 28 5.42 -13.18 -2.11
C GLN A 28 4.49 -12.00 -2.28
N ALA A 29 3.88 -11.55 -1.20
CA ALA A 29 2.96 -10.43 -1.25
C ALA A 29 3.49 -9.31 -0.35
N TRP A 30 2.68 -8.30 -0.12
CA TRP A 30 3.05 -7.17 0.70
C TRP A 30 1.96 -6.91 1.72
N TRP A 31 2.36 -6.66 2.93
CA TRP A 31 1.41 -6.43 4.01
C TRP A 31 1.46 -4.96 4.37
N LEU A 32 0.34 -4.29 4.20
CA LEU A 32 0.22 -2.86 4.51
C LEU A 32 -0.48 -2.74 5.85
N VAL A 33 0.20 -2.16 6.80
CA VAL A 33 -0.35 -2.07 8.14
C VAL A 33 -0.06 -0.69 8.73
N GLY A 34 -1.04 -0.12 9.36
CA GLY A 34 -0.88 1.18 10.00
C GLY A 34 -2.05 2.09 9.69
N ASN A 35 -2.26 3.07 10.55
CA ASN A 35 -3.28 4.10 10.33
C ASN A 35 -4.64 3.50 9.99
N GLY A 36 -5.03 2.43 10.65
CA GLY A 36 -6.32 1.79 10.39
C GLY A 36 -6.34 0.88 9.20
N ILE A 37 -5.19 0.65 8.57
CA ILE A 37 -5.08 -0.21 7.41
C ILE A 37 -4.44 -1.53 7.83
N ASN A 38 -5.01 -2.62 7.34
CA ASN A 38 -4.42 -3.93 7.59
C ASN A 38 -4.85 -4.78 6.41
N ARG A 39 -4.02 -4.82 5.37
CA ARG A 39 -4.41 -5.56 4.19
C ARG A 39 -3.17 -6.10 3.48
N VAL A 40 -3.35 -7.18 2.77
CA VAL A 40 -2.27 -7.79 2.03
C VAL A 40 -2.56 -7.62 0.55
N VAL A 41 -1.58 -7.15 -0.19
CA VAL A 41 -1.73 -6.96 -1.63
C VAL A 41 -0.68 -7.78 -2.33
N ALA A 42 -1.02 -8.30 -3.49
CA ALA A 42 -0.11 -9.16 -4.22
C ALA A 42 0.96 -8.34 -4.95
N GLU A 43 0.68 -7.11 -5.30
CA GLU A 43 1.65 -6.30 -6.04
C GLU A 43 1.53 -4.84 -5.66
N LEU A 44 2.64 -4.26 -5.27
CA LEU A 44 2.63 -2.84 -4.89
C LEU A 44 2.48 -1.92 -6.08
N ALA A 45 2.96 -2.36 -7.24
CA ALA A 45 2.96 -1.47 -8.40
C ALA A 45 1.56 -1.02 -8.78
N GLY A 46 0.54 -1.80 -8.45
CA GLY A 46 -0.82 -1.42 -8.76
C GLY A 46 -1.56 -0.74 -7.63
N LEU A 47 -0.84 -0.35 -6.59
CA LEU A 47 -1.49 0.21 -5.42
C LEU A 47 -2.04 1.60 -5.71
N CYS A 48 -3.25 1.88 -5.26
CA CYS A 48 -3.86 3.18 -5.42
C CYS A 48 -4.05 3.82 -4.06
N ARG A 49 -4.32 5.12 -4.10
CA ARG A 49 -4.52 5.83 -2.85
C ARG A 49 -5.72 5.25 -2.07
N SER A 50 -6.74 4.81 -2.78
CA SER A 50 -7.91 4.26 -2.11
C SER A 50 -7.58 2.96 -1.38
N ASP A 51 -6.51 2.29 -1.77
CA ASP A 51 -6.13 1.04 -1.12
C ASP A 51 -5.57 1.28 0.27
N ILE A 52 -5.09 2.48 0.55
CA ILE A 52 -4.51 2.78 1.84
C ILE A 52 -5.28 3.86 2.56
N THR A 53 -6.48 4.17 2.13
CA THR A 53 -7.33 5.11 2.83
C THR A 53 -8.30 4.30 3.68
N PRO A 54 -8.35 4.56 4.98
CA PRO A 54 -9.25 3.81 5.84
C PRO A 54 -10.69 3.97 5.39
N LEU A 55 -11.42 2.87 5.45
CA LEU A 55 -12.80 2.95 5.04
C LEU A 55 -13.59 3.55 6.16
N VAL A 56 -14.09 4.70 5.99
CA VAL A 56 -14.85 5.35 7.00
C VAL A 56 -16.30 5.14 6.69
N ILE A 57 -16.96 4.32 7.46
CA ILE A 57 -18.28 4.05 7.16
C ILE A 57 -19.14 4.82 7.97
N SER A 58 -18.94 5.77 8.42
CA SER A 58 -19.79 6.41 9.19
C SER A 58 -20.73 7.12 8.53
N GLU A 59 -21.20 7.07 8.30
CA GLU A 59 -21.76 7.65 7.99
C GLU A 59 -22.61 7.79 8.11
N ARG A 60 -22.96 7.62 8.28
CA ARG A 60 -23.64 7.67 8.46
C ARG A 60 -24.14 7.84 8.70
#